data_26a49f14ec5b75162a439a38c1931843
#
_entry.id   26a49f14ec5b75162a439a38c1931843
#
_cell.length_a   1.000
_cell.length_b   1.000
_cell.length_c   1.000
_cell.angle_alpha   90.00
_cell.angle_beta   90.00
_cell.angle_gamma   90.00
#
_symmetry.space_group_name_H-M   'P 1'
#
loop_
_entity.id
_entity.type
_entity.pdbx_description
1 polymer ?
#
loop_
_entity_poly.entity_id
_entity_poly.type
_entity_poly.pdbx_seq_one_letter_code
_entity_poly.pdbx_strand_id
1 'polypeptide(L)'
;MAARIFRNAGCALLACSGLALNAAAAGDSSLAAIQMGAAPASNEAPSYDSNYGAEARLRGVGSSPESDARPGEYYFVLGARAYRTRDYAHAIEMYQVAASWAYKPAEYNLGVMYARGQGVPADLPRAMAWMALAAERNEPHYVDAREAVYAELTKEQFEQANVIWRELKPTYGDEVALRRAKAR
;
A
#
# COMPACT_ATOMS: atom_id res chain seq x y z
N MET A 1 -35.68 70.05 19.47
CA MET A 1 -35.81 69.53 20.83
C MET A 1 -34.83 68.41 20.95
N ALA A 2 -33.71 68.73 21.56
CA ALA A 2 -33.23 68.37 22.89
C ALA A 2 -32.79 66.92 22.92
N ALA A 3 -31.49 66.67 22.84
CA ALA A 3 -30.46 66.70 23.87
C ALA A 3 -30.51 65.44 24.76
N ARG A 4 -29.45 64.68 24.88
CA ARG A 4 -28.27 64.65 25.77
C ARG A 4 -27.61 63.26 25.71
N ILE A 5 -26.34 63.15 25.38
CA ILE A 5 -25.15 63.16 26.23
C ILE A 5 -25.12 62.12 27.33
N PHE A 6 -24.11 61.22 27.28
CA PHE A 6 -23.11 60.84 28.29
C PHE A 6 -22.14 59.83 27.69
N ARG A 7 -20.98 60.12 27.41
CA ARG A 7 -19.61 60.15 28.01
C ARG A 7 -19.39 59.17 29.16
N ASN A 8 -18.47 58.25 28.88
CA ASN A 8 -17.26 57.93 29.68
C ASN A 8 -16.57 56.73 28.99
N ALA A 9 -15.41 56.85 28.46
CA ALA A 9 -14.07 56.82 29.02
C ALA A 9 -13.73 55.57 29.81
N GLY A 10 -12.91 54.72 29.20
CA GLY A 10 -12.27 53.62 29.86
C GLY A 10 -11.27 52.98 28.89
N CYS A 11 -10.05 53.53 28.88
CA CYS A 11 -8.89 52.94 28.26
C CYS A 11 -8.54 51.65 28.98
N ALA A 12 -8.49 50.52 28.26
CA ALA A 12 -7.73 49.37 28.70
C ALA A 12 -7.07 48.76 27.47
N LEU A 13 -5.79 49.05 27.34
CA LEU A 13 -4.85 48.31 26.50
C LEU A 13 -4.81 46.87 27.00
N LEU A 14 -5.38 45.97 26.24
CA LEU A 14 -5.11 44.55 26.39
C LEU A 14 -4.48 44.07 25.10
N ALA A 15 -3.25 43.63 25.25
CA ALA A 15 -2.41 43.01 24.25
C ALA A 15 -3.16 41.94 23.48
N CYS A 16 -3.37 42.14 22.20
CA CYS A 16 -3.68 41.05 21.27
C CYS A 16 -2.48 40.13 21.16
N SER A 17 -2.41 39.19 22.07
CA SER A 17 -1.62 37.97 21.80
C SER A 17 -2.25 37.28 20.61
N GLY A 18 -1.52 37.28 19.51
CA GLY A 18 -1.91 36.55 18.31
C GLY A 18 -2.07 35.07 18.62
N LEU A 19 -3.31 34.62 18.78
CA LEU A 19 -3.66 33.25 18.52
C LEU A 19 -3.59 33.08 17.01
N ALA A 20 -2.43 32.66 16.52
CA ALA A 20 -2.37 31.94 15.29
C ALA A 20 -3.34 30.74 15.46
N LEU A 21 -4.50 30.83 14.83
CA LEU A 21 -5.28 29.66 14.53
C LEU A 21 -4.41 28.79 13.61
N ASN A 22 -3.67 27.90 14.24
CA ASN A 22 -3.21 26.71 13.57
C ASN A 22 -4.48 25.89 13.33
N ALA A 23 -5.15 26.16 12.22
CA ALA A 23 -6.01 25.20 11.57
C ALA A 23 -5.08 24.12 11.01
N ALA A 24 -4.52 23.30 11.89
CA ALA A 24 -4.15 21.96 11.55
C ALA A 24 -5.49 21.28 11.23
N ALA A 25 -5.90 21.39 9.97
CA ALA A 25 -6.75 20.39 9.39
C ALA A 25 -5.97 19.08 9.53
N ALA A 26 -6.20 18.37 10.62
CA ALA A 26 -6.00 16.95 10.67
C ALA A 26 -7.04 16.37 9.69
N GLY A 27 -6.76 16.47 8.40
CA GLY A 27 -7.34 15.58 7.46
C GLY A 27 -6.85 14.21 7.89
N ASP A 28 -7.75 13.40 8.44
CA ASP A 28 -7.51 11.97 8.54
C ASP A 28 -7.13 11.52 7.13
N SER A 29 -5.83 11.35 6.90
CA SER A 29 -5.35 10.87 5.61
C SER A 29 -6.01 9.53 5.39
N SER A 30 -6.75 9.37 4.29
CA SER A 30 -7.42 8.12 3.95
C SER A 30 -6.42 6.95 3.92
N LEU A 31 -5.13 7.25 3.68
CA LEU A 31 -4.03 6.30 3.76
C LEU A 31 -3.77 5.76 5.17
N ALA A 32 -4.13 6.50 6.23
CA ALA A 32 -3.92 6.04 7.61
C ALA A 32 -4.77 4.80 7.94
N ALA A 33 -5.91 4.65 7.29
CA ALA A 33 -6.81 3.51 7.47
C ALA A 33 -6.33 2.23 6.75
N ILE A 34 -5.44 2.35 5.76
CA ILE A 34 -4.93 1.21 5.00
C ILE A 34 -3.87 0.48 5.83
N GLN A 35 -4.13 -0.75 6.21
CA GLN A 35 -3.21 -1.58 7.00
C GLN A 35 -2.71 -2.76 6.17
N MET A 36 -1.51 -3.28 6.52
CA MET A 36 -0.99 -4.49 5.87
C MET A 36 -1.95 -5.66 6.06
N GLY A 37 -2.25 -6.37 4.98
CA GLY A 37 -3.00 -7.62 5.02
C GLY A 37 -2.25 -8.65 5.85
N ALA A 38 -2.94 -9.30 6.80
CA ALA A 38 -2.38 -10.36 7.61
C ALA A 38 -2.10 -11.62 6.78
N ALA A 39 -0.99 -12.29 7.07
CA ALA A 39 -0.78 -13.64 6.55
C ALA A 39 -1.86 -14.59 7.12
N PRO A 40 -2.34 -15.58 6.34
CA PRO A 40 -3.20 -16.61 6.88
C PRO A 40 -2.52 -17.28 8.07
N ALA A 41 -3.31 -17.61 9.10
CA ALA A 41 -2.84 -18.25 10.33
C ALA A 41 -2.52 -19.72 10.10
N SER A 42 -1.62 -20.05 9.18
CA SER A 42 -1.04 -21.38 9.08
C SER A 42 0.08 -21.48 10.10
N ASN A 43 -0.04 -22.40 11.05
CA ASN A 43 0.92 -22.60 12.15
C ASN A 43 2.32 -23.07 11.71
N GLU A 44 2.52 -23.31 10.43
CA GLU A 44 3.80 -23.74 9.86
C GLU A 44 4.28 -22.66 8.86
N ALA A 45 5.01 -21.67 9.38
CA ALA A 45 5.77 -20.81 8.49
C ALA A 45 6.87 -21.67 7.85
N PRO A 46 6.96 -21.72 6.51
CA PRO A 46 8.03 -22.43 5.83
C PRO A 46 9.37 -21.89 6.32
N SER A 47 10.34 -22.79 6.57
CA SER A 47 11.70 -22.40 6.96
C SER A 47 12.34 -21.64 5.79
N TYR A 48 12.63 -20.36 6.02
CA TYR A 48 13.38 -19.56 5.06
C TYR A 48 14.88 -19.84 5.22
N ASP A 49 15.53 -20.30 4.16
CA ASP A 49 16.99 -20.35 4.09
C ASP A 49 17.50 -19.06 3.40
N SER A 50 18.23 -18.24 4.18
CA SER A 50 18.80 -16.97 3.72
C SER A 50 19.88 -17.13 2.64
N ASN A 51 20.37 -18.36 2.41
CA ASN A 51 21.43 -18.64 1.43
C ASN A 51 20.94 -18.79 -0.01
N TYR A 52 19.61 -18.81 -0.24
CA TYR A 52 19.09 -18.82 -1.58
C TYR A 52 19.26 -17.45 -2.24
N GLY A 53 20.33 -17.31 -3.04
CA GLY A 53 20.59 -16.11 -3.84
C GLY A 53 19.48 -15.79 -4.82
N ALA A 54 19.38 -14.52 -5.24
CA ALA A 54 18.35 -14.00 -6.13
C ALA A 54 18.19 -14.81 -7.45
N GLU A 55 19.27 -15.43 -7.94
CA GLU A 55 19.27 -16.23 -9.17
C GLU A 55 18.59 -17.60 -9.02
N ALA A 56 18.66 -18.23 -7.85
CA ALA A 56 17.93 -19.48 -7.60
C ALA A 56 16.41 -19.26 -7.56
N ARG A 57 15.98 -18.06 -7.15
CA ARG A 57 14.58 -17.64 -7.08
C ARG A 57 13.89 -17.60 -8.44
N LEU A 58 14.63 -17.24 -9.49
CA LEU A 58 14.12 -17.16 -10.87
C LEU A 58 14.16 -18.50 -11.61
N ARG A 59 14.96 -19.47 -11.16
CA ARG A 59 15.20 -20.75 -11.84
C ARG A 59 14.41 -21.92 -11.29
N GLY A 60 13.57 -21.73 -10.25
CA GLY A 60 12.75 -22.81 -9.68
C GLY A 60 13.55 -23.93 -9.01
N VAL A 61 14.84 -23.69 -8.67
CA VAL A 61 15.69 -24.66 -7.99
C VAL A 61 15.38 -24.56 -6.49
N GLY A 62 14.68 -25.55 -5.97
CA GLY A 62 14.33 -25.64 -4.54
C GLY A 62 12.84 -25.39 -4.25
N SER A 63 11.95 -25.79 -5.17
CA SER A 63 10.52 -25.78 -4.88
C SER A 63 10.20 -26.79 -3.77
N SER A 64 9.56 -26.32 -2.71
CA SER A 64 8.93 -27.22 -1.76
C SER A 64 7.57 -27.68 -2.31
N PRO A 65 7.03 -28.83 -1.86
CA PRO A 65 5.68 -29.24 -2.26
C PRO A 65 4.62 -28.16 -2.03
N GLU A 66 4.77 -27.33 -0.98
CA GLU A 66 3.86 -26.21 -0.70
C GLU A 66 4.00 -25.09 -1.73
N SER A 67 5.25 -24.74 -2.13
CA SER A 67 5.49 -23.71 -3.14
C SER A 67 4.96 -24.12 -4.51
N ASP A 68 4.96 -25.43 -4.80
CA ASP A 68 4.42 -25.94 -6.05
C ASP A 68 2.89 -25.99 -6.03
N ALA A 69 2.29 -26.35 -4.90
CA ALA A 69 0.84 -26.45 -4.76
C ALA A 69 0.16 -25.07 -4.70
N ARG A 70 0.75 -24.10 -3.97
CA ARG A 70 0.18 -22.77 -3.72
C ARG A 70 1.25 -21.68 -3.75
N PRO A 71 1.87 -21.41 -4.89
CA PRO A 71 3.01 -20.50 -4.95
C PRO A 71 2.68 -19.09 -4.48
N GLY A 72 1.52 -18.56 -4.80
CA GLY A 72 1.10 -17.23 -4.36
C GLY A 72 1.04 -17.09 -2.83
N GLU A 73 0.42 -18.06 -2.16
CA GLU A 73 0.31 -18.10 -0.70
C GLU A 73 1.67 -18.31 -0.03
N TYR A 74 2.46 -19.24 -0.55
CA TYR A 74 3.79 -19.55 -0.02
C TYR A 74 4.70 -18.31 0.00
N TYR A 75 4.87 -17.64 -1.13
CA TYR A 75 5.72 -16.45 -1.20
C TYR A 75 5.12 -15.26 -0.44
N PHE A 76 3.81 -15.15 -0.33
CA PHE A 76 3.18 -14.15 0.52
C PHE A 76 3.55 -14.34 2.00
N VAL A 77 3.53 -15.57 2.52
CA VAL A 77 3.94 -15.87 3.90
C VAL A 77 5.40 -15.52 4.15
N LEU A 78 6.30 -15.81 3.19
CA LEU A 78 7.70 -15.39 3.27
C LEU A 78 7.85 -13.87 3.31
N GLY A 79 7.12 -13.16 2.45
CA GLY A 79 7.08 -11.69 2.44
C GLY A 79 6.58 -11.11 3.76
N ALA A 80 5.51 -11.67 4.31
CA ALA A 80 4.95 -11.24 5.59
C ALA A 80 5.91 -11.48 6.76
N ARG A 81 6.70 -12.56 6.72
CA ARG A 81 7.76 -12.82 7.71
C ARG A 81 8.87 -11.78 7.61
N ALA A 82 9.39 -11.52 6.40
CA ALA A 82 10.40 -10.51 6.16
C ALA A 82 9.91 -9.11 6.59
N TYR A 83 8.66 -8.77 6.27
CA TYR A 83 8.05 -7.51 6.70
C TYR A 83 8.04 -7.35 8.23
N ARG A 84 7.67 -8.40 8.97
CA ARG A 84 7.66 -8.38 10.45
C ARG A 84 9.05 -8.17 11.06
N THR A 85 10.09 -8.67 10.42
CA THR A 85 11.49 -8.46 10.83
C THR A 85 12.08 -7.15 10.30
N ARG A 86 11.27 -6.33 9.60
CA ARG A 86 11.66 -5.08 8.96
C ARG A 86 12.67 -5.24 7.81
N ASP A 87 12.82 -6.43 7.29
CA ASP A 87 13.52 -6.66 6.03
C ASP A 87 12.58 -6.34 4.86
N TYR A 88 12.36 -5.05 4.68
CA TYR A 88 11.38 -4.57 3.70
C TYR A 88 11.81 -4.84 2.26
N ALA A 89 13.10 -4.84 1.97
CA ALA A 89 13.59 -5.15 0.64
C ALA A 89 13.23 -6.59 0.25
N HIS A 90 13.51 -7.53 1.14
CA HIS A 90 13.14 -8.93 0.94
C HIS A 90 11.63 -9.14 0.93
N ALA A 91 10.88 -8.41 1.78
CA ALA A 91 9.42 -8.47 1.77
C ALA A 91 8.83 -8.07 0.41
N ILE A 92 9.33 -6.98 -0.21
CA ILE A 92 8.91 -6.53 -1.54
C ILE A 92 9.18 -7.62 -2.58
N GLU A 93 10.38 -8.21 -2.59
CA GLU A 93 10.73 -9.27 -3.52
C GLU A 93 9.75 -10.46 -3.41
N MET A 94 9.49 -10.94 -2.20
CA MET A 94 8.60 -12.08 -1.98
C MET A 94 7.15 -11.76 -2.36
N TYR A 95 6.68 -10.56 -2.03
CA TYR A 95 5.34 -10.12 -2.45
C TYR A 95 5.25 -9.97 -3.98
N GLN A 96 6.30 -9.52 -4.67
CA GLN A 96 6.30 -9.47 -6.14
C GLN A 96 6.21 -10.88 -6.75
N VAL A 97 6.92 -11.87 -6.19
CA VAL A 97 6.77 -13.26 -6.62
C VAL A 97 5.36 -13.76 -6.38
N ALA A 98 4.77 -13.52 -5.19
CA ALA A 98 3.39 -13.88 -4.89
C ALA A 98 2.39 -13.20 -5.84
N ALA A 99 2.57 -11.90 -6.09
CA ALA A 99 1.73 -11.11 -7.01
C ALA A 99 1.80 -11.64 -8.46
N SER A 100 2.93 -12.19 -8.89
CA SER A 100 3.04 -12.82 -10.22
C SER A 100 2.09 -14.02 -10.41
N TRP A 101 1.55 -14.57 -9.33
CA TRP A 101 0.49 -15.57 -9.30
C TRP A 101 -0.91 -14.98 -9.06
N ALA A 102 -1.04 -13.65 -9.22
CA ALA A 102 -2.24 -12.87 -8.92
C ALA A 102 -2.78 -13.11 -7.49
N TYR A 103 -1.86 -13.22 -6.54
CA TYR A 103 -2.22 -13.33 -5.14
C TYR A 103 -2.58 -11.95 -4.58
N LYS A 104 -3.86 -11.63 -4.53
CA LYS A 104 -4.39 -10.29 -4.24
C LYS A 104 -3.89 -9.68 -2.92
N PRO A 105 -3.72 -10.44 -1.82
CA PRO A 105 -3.11 -9.90 -0.61
C PRO A 105 -1.68 -9.39 -0.80
N ALA A 106 -0.89 -10.01 -1.71
CA ALA A 106 0.46 -9.55 -1.99
C ALA A 106 0.48 -8.25 -2.81
N GLU A 107 -0.39 -8.15 -3.82
CA GLU A 107 -0.57 -6.92 -4.60
C GLU A 107 -1.00 -5.76 -3.71
N TYR A 108 -1.94 -6.00 -2.80
CA TYR A 108 -2.38 -5.03 -1.80
C TYR A 108 -1.22 -4.59 -0.88
N ASN A 109 -0.45 -5.55 -0.33
CA ASN A 109 0.68 -5.24 0.56
C ASN A 109 1.77 -4.43 -0.16
N LEU A 110 2.05 -4.71 -1.43
CA LEU A 110 2.93 -3.88 -2.26
C LEU A 110 2.39 -2.46 -2.38
N GLY A 111 1.10 -2.30 -2.65
CA GLY A 111 0.46 -0.99 -2.66
C GLY A 111 0.65 -0.23 -1.36
N VAL A 112 0.45 -0.87 -0.21
CA VAL A 112 0.67 -0.26 1.12
C VAL A 112 2.13 0.14 1.31
N MET A 113 3.09 -0.73 0.94
CA MET A 113 4.52 -0.47 1.11
C MET A 113 4.97 0.72 0.27
N TYR A 114 4.53 0.84 -0.99
CA TYR A 114 4.80 2.01 -1.82
C TYR A 114 4.11 3.28 -1.31
N ALA A 115 2.87 3.20 -0.83
CA ALA A 115 2.18 4.36 -0.27
C ALA A 115 2.89 4.93 0.96
N ARG A 116 3.47 4.04 1.79
CA ARG A 116 4.12 4.41 3.06
C ARG A 116 5.63 4.60 2.96
N GLY A 117 6.24 4.32 1.84
CA GLY A 117 7.70 4.38 1.70
C GLY A 117 8.43 3.33 2.54
N GLN A 118 7.90 2.11 2.64
CA GLN A 118 8.48 1.03 3.43
C GLN A 118 9.44 0.20 2.57
N GLY A 119 10.74 0.36 2.78
CA GLY A 119 11.80 -0.28 2.00
C GLY A 119 12.08 0.35 0.65
N VAL A 120 11.25 1.27 0.22
CA VAL A 120 11.36 2.07 -1.01
C VAL A 120 10.89 3.49 -0.71
N PRO A 121 11.29 4.51 -1.48
CA PRO A 121 10.68 5.84 -1.37
C PRO A 121 9.16 5.78 -1.59
N ALA A 122 8.41 6.63 -0.89
CA ALA A 122 6.96 6.71 -1.08
C ALA A 122 6.63 7.09 -2.54
N ASP A 123 5.74 6.32 -3.16
CA ASP A 123 5.34 6.46 -4.57
C ASP A 123 3.83 6.18 -4.68
N LEU A 124 3.02 7.23 -4.57
CA LEU A 124 1.57 7.12 -4.64
C LEU A 124 1.07 6.64 -6.01
N PRO A 125 1.61 7.10 -7.16
CA PRO A 125 1.26 6.52 -8.46
C PRO A 125 1.47 5.01 -8.54
N ARG A 126 2.59 4.51 -8.05
CA ARG A 126 2.89 3.07 -8.02
C ARG A 126 2.01 2.31 -7.03
N ALA A 127 1.75 2.91 -5.87
CA ALA A 127 0.80 2.36 -4.90
C ALA A 127 -0.60 2.19 -5.51
N MET A 128 -1.08 3.20 -6.22
CA MET A 128 -2.36 3.17 -6.95
C MET A 128 -2.39 2.05 -7.99
N ALA A 129 -1.32 1.87 -8.76
CA ALA A 129 -1.22 0.82 -9.76
C ALA A 129 -1.32 -0.59 -9.14
N TRP A 130 -0.65 -0.82 -8.00
CA TRP A 130 -0.75 -2.07 -7.25
C TRP A 130 -2.13 -2.28 -6.63
N MET A 131 -2.75 -1.22 -6.07
CA MET A 131 -4.11 -1.30 -5.54
C MET A 131 -5.14 -1.59 -6.64
N ALA A 132 -4.94 -1.08 -7.86
CA ALA A 132 -5.80 -1.38 -8.99
C ALA A 132 -5.72 -2.85 -9.41
N LEU A 133 -4.53 -3.47 -9.35
CA LEU A 133 -4.37 -4.92 -9.58
C LEU A 133 -5.05 -5.73 -8.47
N ALA A 134 -4.85 -5.36 -7.20
CA ALA A 134 -5.50 -6.04 -6.08
C ALA A 134 -7.03 -6.01 -6.20
N ALA A 135 -7.58 -4.89 -6.68
CA ALA A 135 -9.02 -4.68 -6.83
C ALA A 135 -9.64 -5.30 -8.11
N GLU A 136 -8.87 -6.02 -8.97
CA GLU A 136 -9.40 -6.61 -10.21
C GLU A 136 -10.61 -7.53 -10.01
N ARG A 137 -10.70 -8.18 -8.84
CA ARG A 137 -11.81 -9.09 -8.49
C ARG A 137 -12.98 -8.42 -7.79
N ASN A 138 -12.93 -7.08 -7.65
CA ASN A 138 -13.95 -6.27 -6.99
C ASN A 138 -14.26 -6.70 -5.54
N GLU A 139 -13.28 -7.26 -4.82
CA GLU A 139 -13.43 -7.51 -3.41
C GLU A 139 -13.48 -6.18 -2.64
N PRO A 140 -14.50 -5.96 -1.78
CA PRO A 140 -14.75 -4.64 -1.16
C PRO A 140 -13.51 -4.06 -0.46
N HIS A 141 -12.79 -4.86 0.29
CA HIS A 141 -11.58 -4.42 1.00
C HIS A 141 -10.51 -3.81 0.08
N TYR A 142 -10.27 -4.42 -1.08
CA TYR A 142 -9.28 -3.90 -2.04
C TYR A 142 -9.80 -2.71 -2.83
N VAL A 143 -11.10 -2.68 -3.11
CA VAL A 143 -11.76 -1.53 -3.73
C VAL A 143 -11.67 -0.32 -2.82
N ASP A 144 -12.02 -0.45 -1.54
CA ASP A 144 -11.95 0.63 -0.55
C ASP A 144 -10.51 1.17 -0.41
N ALA A 145 -9.52 0.28 -0.38
CA ALA A 145 -8.12 0.68 -0.33
C ALA A 145 -7.66 1.43 -1.60
N ARG A 146 -8.09 0.99 -2.77
CA ARG A 146 -7.84 1.69 -4.03
C ARG A 146 -8.44 3.09 -4.02
N GLU A 147 -9.69 3.23 -3.59
CA GLU A 147 -10.37 4.54 -3.51
C GLU A 147 -9.67 5.46 -2.49
N ALA A 148 -9.20 4.91 -1.37
CA ALA A 148 -8.45 5.66 -0.38
C ALA A 148 -7.13 6.22 -0.94
N VAL A 149 -6.39 5.43 -1.73
CA VAL A 149 -5.18 5.93 -2.41
C VAL A 149 -5.55 6.92 -3.51
N TYR A 150 -6.62 6.66 -4.27
CA TYR A 150 -7.08 7.56 -5.34
C TYR A 150 -7.41 8.95 -4.80
N ALA A 151 -8.01 9.06 -3.63
CA ALA A 151 -8.38 10.33 -3.00
C ALA A 151 -7.17 11.24 -2.68
N GLU A 152 -5.98 10.67 -2.54
CA GLU A 152 -4.74 11.39 -2.24
C GLU A 152 -3.94 11.79 -3.50
N LEU A 153 -4.36 11.34 -4.68
CA LEU A 153 -3.63 11.58 -5.93
C LEU A 153 -4.03 12.91 -6.58
N THR A 154 -3.03 13.59 -7.12
CA THR A 154 -3.31 14.64 -8.13
C THR A 154 -3.68 13.98 -9.47
N LYS A 155 -4.23 14.79 -10.40
CA LYS A 155 -4.56 14.32 -11.73
C LYS A 155 -3.34 13.76 -12.47
N GLU A 156 -2.20 14.46 -12.38
CA GLU A 156 -0.94 14.06 -13.00
C GLU A 156 -0.41 12.75 -12.42
N GLN A 157 -0.51 12.58 -11.10
CA GLN A 157 -0.14 11.34 -10.42
C GLN A 157 -1.05 10.17 -10.83
N PHE A 158 -2.35 10.42 -11.03
CA PHE A 158 -3.27 9.39 -11.52
C PHE A 158 -2.94 8.98 -12.96
N GLU A 159 -2.58 9.93 -13.84
CA GLU A 159 -2.11 9.61 -15.19
C GLU A 159 -0.84 8.74 -15.17
N GLN A 160 0.12 9.08 -14.29
CA GLN A 160 1.32 8.25 -14.05
C GLN A 160 0.95 6.85 -13.53
N ALA A 161 0.02 6.74 -12.60
CA ALA A 161 -0.45 5.46 -12.08
C ALA A 161 -1.02 4.58 -13.21
N ASN A 162 -1.77 5.16 -14.14
CA ASN A 162 -2.29 4.43 -15.30
C ASN A 162 -1.19 3.92 -16.23
N VAL A 163 -0.09 4.65 -16.38
CA VAL A 163 1.08 4.18 -17.16
C VAL A 163 1.71 2.99 -16.44
N ILE A 164 2.00 3.11 -15.15
CA ILE A 164 2.60 2.04 -14.35
C ILE A 164 1.71 0.80 -14.33
N TRP A 165 0.39 0.98 -14.19
CA TRP A 165 -0.55 -0.15 -14.21
C TRP A 165 -0.51 -0.93 -15.54
N ARG A 166 -0.41 -0.23 -16.69
CA ARG A 166 -0.27 -0.88 -18.00
C ARG A 166 1.03 -1.66 -18.12
N GLU A 167 2.11 -1.21 -17.47
CA GLU A 167 3.40 -1.92 -17.41
C GLU A 167 3.34 -3.16 -16.51
N LEU A 168 2.64 -3.07 -15.37
CA LEU A 168 2.52 -4.17 -14.40
C LEU A 168 1.53 -5.24 -14.85
N LYS A 169 0.42 -4.88 -15.45
CA LYS A 169 -0.68 -5.78 -15.80
C LYS A 169 -0.27 -7.00 -16.64
N PRO A 170 0.64 -6.91 -17.63
CA PRO A 170 1.10 -8.06 -18.41
C PRO A 170 1.85 -9.11 -17.58
N THR A 171 2.31 -8.77 -16.38
CA THR A 171 3.04 -9.68 -15.49
C THR A 171 2.19 -10.17 -14.33
N TYR A 172 1.37 -9.30 -13.77
CA TYR A 172 0.68 -9.50 -12.49
C TYR A 172 -0.84 -9.63 -12.60
N GLY A 173 -1.45 -9.26 -13.72
CA GLY A 173 -2.90 -9.32 -13.91
C GLY A 173 -3.46 -10.75 -13.89
N ASP A 174 -4.72 -10.89 -13.51
CA ASP A 174 -5.42 -12.18 -13.34
C ASP A 174 -5.36 -13.07 -14.57
N GLU A 175 -5.50 -12.53 -15.78
CA GLU A 175 -5.45 -13.31 -17.03
C GLU A 175 -4.10 -13.99 -17.23
N VAL A 176 -3.01 -13.31 -16.87
CA VAL A 176 -1.64 -13.84 -17.04
C VAL A 176 -1.38 -14.95 -16.04
N ALA A 177 -1.78 -14.74 -14.79
CA ALA A 177 -1.67 -15.75 -13.75
C ALA A 177 -2.49 -17.00 -14.10
N LEU A 178 -3.71 -16.83 -14.63
CA LEU A 178 -4.56 -17.94 -15.07
C LEU A 178 -3.91 -18.73 -16.22
N ARG A 179 -3.32 -18.04 -17.21
CA ARG A 179 -2.59 -18.71 -18.29
C ARG A 179 -1.39 -19.50 -17.77
N ARG A 180 -0.63 -18.92 -16.83
CA ARG A 180 0.52 -19.58 -16.19
C ARG A 180 0.09 -20.81 -15.38
N ALA A 181 -1.01 -20.72 -14.66
CA ALA A 181 -1.55 -21.85 -13.89
C ALA A 181 -2.03 -23.01 -14.77
N LYS A 182 -2.60 -22.69 -15.96
CA LYS A 182 -3.04 -23.71 -16.93
C LYS A 182 -1.88 -24.39 -17.69
N ALA A 183 -0.71 -23.76 -17.73
CA ALA A 183 0.47 -24.28 -18.42
C ALA A 183 1.35 -25.21 -17.55
N ARG A 184 1.00 -25.39 -16.28
CA ARG A 184 1.62 -26.32 -15.32
C ARG A 184 0.96 -27.67 -15.36
#